data_5784ff7524059abd5503870f58a7707b
#
_entry.id   5784ff7524059abd5503870f58a7707b
#
_cell.length_a   1.000
_cell.length_b   1.000
_cell.length_c   1.000
_cell.angle_alpha   90.00
_cell.angle_beta   90.00
_cell.angle_gamma   90.00
#
_symmetry.space_group_name_H-M   'P 1'
#
loop_
_entity.id
_entity.type
_entity.pdbx_description
1 polymer ?
#
loop_
_entity_poly.entity_id
_entity_poly.type
_entity_poly.pdbx_seq_one_letter_code
_entity_poly.pdbx_strand_id
1 'polypeptide(L)'
;VTKKGSEDCNVTKSVYYNVSRFEKMGIVGNNGTGKSTFIKMLLGEVAPDEGRFVVGETVRFGYFSQEGLKFEQSKKVIDIITDIADDISLGNGRHLSASQLLQHFLFTPEQQHNYVYKLSGGERRKLYLCSVLMRNPNFLVLDEPTNDMDIVTLQILEEYLADFPGCVIVVSHDRYFMDKVVDHLLVFKGQGDIQDFPGNYTQYRAWAERQQEDKNTAPKNDSRTKTPADRKSETANMQVKRKMTYKEKRELEQLEKDIAQLEEEQRNIEEALCGNLTDVERITTMSKRLAQVKEELDTKGMRWLELSEIES
;
A
#
# COMPACT_ATOMS: atom_id res chain seq x y z
N VAL A 1 -11.58 -12.21 -14.35
CA VAL A 1 -10.20 -12.16 -14.87
C VAL A 1 -9.37 -13.21 -14.12
N THR A 2 -8.63 -14.02 -14.84
CA THR A 2 -7.76 -15.05 -14.27
C THR A 2 -6.35 -14.87 -14.78
N LYS A 3 -5.34 -15.01 -13.94
CA LYS A 3 -3.94 -15.03 -14.29
C LYS A 3 -3.23 -16.16 -13.54
N LYS A 4 -2.55 -17.02 -14.27
CA LYS A 4 -1.71 -18.08 -13.71
C LYS A 4 -0.27 -17.56 -13.58
N GLY A 5 0.36 -17.83 -12.45
CA GLY A 5 1.78 -17.55 -12.22
C GLY A 5 2.65 -18.70 -12.73
N SER A 6 3.97 -18.52 -12.69
CA SER A 6 4.93 -19.61 -12.87
C SER A 6 4.84 -20.53 -11.65
N GLU A 7 4.70 -21.85 -11.87
CA GLU A 7 4.58 -22.89 -10.84
C GLU A 7 3.24 -22.91 -10.09
N ASP A 8 2.15 -23.35 -10.74
CA ASP A 8 0.82 -23.67 -10.17
C ASP A 8 0.16 -22.64 -9.24
N CYS A 9 0.68 -21.41 -9.16
CA CYS A 9 0.10 -20.31 -8.40
C CYS A 9 -0.82 -19.45 -9.27
N ASN A 10 -2.11 -19.40 -8.95
CA ASN A 10 -3.02 -18.43 -9.56
C ASN A 10 -2.79 -17.04 -8.94
N VAL A 11 -2.54 -16.04 -9.77
CA VAL A 11 -2.44 -14.64 -9.35
C VAL A 11 -3.82 -14.05 -9.08
N THR A 12 -4.80 -14.38 -9.93
CA THR A 12 -6.21 -13.98 -9.75
C THR A 12 -7.12 -15.11 -10.21
N LYS A 13 -8.21 -15.38 -9.48
CA LYS A 13 -9.27 -16.33 -9.86
C LYS A 13 -10.60 -15.58 -9.99
N SER A 14 -11.22 -15.66 -11.17
CA SER A 14 -12.62 -15.24 -11.41
C SER A 14 -13.02 -13.90 -10.78
N VAL A 15 -12.14 -12.90 -10.84
CA VAL A 15 -12.45 -11.57 -10.31
C VAL A 15 -13.41 -10.88 -11.27
N TYR A 16 -14.58 -10.51 -10.75
CA TYR A 16 -15.51 -9.62 -11.42
C TYR A 16 -15.67 -8.38 -10.55
N TYR A 17 -15.22 -7.25 -11.05
CA TYR A 17 -15.30 -5.99 -10.34
C TYR A 17 -15.61 -4.84 -11.32
N ASN A 18 -16.44 -3.92 -10.89
CA ASN A 18 -16.80 -2.75 -11.65
C ASN A 18 -16.46 -1.51 -10.84
N VAL A 19 -15.43 -0.78 -11.26
CA VAL A 19 -14.98 0.43 -10.56
C VAL A 19 -16.01 1.52 -10.76
N SER A 20 -16.51 2.04 -9.65
CA SER A 20 -17.47 3.14 -9.64
C SER A 20 -16.77 4.48 -9.85
N ARG A 21 -17.54 5.48 -10.28
CA ARG A 21 -16.98 6.82 -10.49
C ARG A 21 -16.55 7.43 -9.14
N PHE A 22 -15.36 8.02 -9.10
CA PHE A 22 -14.75 8.64 -7.91
C PHE A 22 -14.40 7.68 -6.79
N GLU A 23 -14.40 6.40 -7.05
CA GLU A 23 -14.04 5.38 -6.07
C GLU A 23 -12.57 5.47 -5.68
N LYS A 24 -12.31 5.38 -4.38
CA LYS A 24 -10.96 5.36 -3.80
C LYS A 24 -10.72 4.02 -3.15
N MET A 25 -10.00 3.16 -3.85
CA MET A 25 -9.80 1.77 -3.50
C MET A 25 -8.38 1.51 -3.02
N GLY A 26 -8.26 0.76 -1.93
CA GLY A 26 -7.00 0.23 -1.46
C GLY A 26 -6.79 -1.22 -1.88
N ILE A 27 -5.57 -1.57 -2.24
CA ILE A 27 -5.17 -2.96 -2.47
C ILE A 27 -4.24 -3.37 -1.33
N VAL A 28 -4.65 -4.41 -0.60
CA VAL A 28 -3.89 -4.95 0.54
C VAL A 28 -3.64 -6.45 0.36
N GLY A 29 -2.57 -6.94 0.96
CA GLY A 29 -2.19 -8.35 0.91
C GLY A 29 -0.68 -8.54 1.04
N ASN A 30 -0.25 -9.74 1.38
CA ASN A 30 1.15 -10.09 1.57
C ASN A 30 1.99 -9.90 0.29
N ASN A 31 3.30 -9.85 0.44
CA ASN A 31 4.18 -9.77 -0.72
C ASN A 31 4.06 -11.05 -1.55
N GLY A 32 4.09 -10.90 -2.87
CA GLY A 32 3.94 -12.04 -3.79
C GLY A 32 2.50 -12.50 -4.06
N THR A 33 1.48 -11.89 -3.45
CA THR A 33 0.06 -12.27 -3.70
C THR A 33 -0.50 -11.80 -5.04
N GLY A 34 0.31 -11.11 -5.87
CA GLY A 34 -0.08 -10.72 -7.22
C GLY A 34 -0.60 -9.28 -7.37
N LYS A 35 -0.46 -8.42 -6.35
CA LYS A 35 -0.89 -7.01 -6.39
C LYS A 35 -0.34 -6.25 -7.59
N SER A 36 0.99 -6.24 -7.76
CA SER A 36 1.64 -5.54 -8.87
C SER A 36 1.31 -6.15 -10.24
N THR A 37 1.11 -7.47 -10.31
CA THR A 37 0.66 -8.13 -11.54
C THR A 37 -0.76 -7.71 -11.90
N PHE A 38 -1.64 -7.60 -10.91
CA PHE A 38 -3.01 -7.09 -11.12
C PHE A 38 -3.01 -5.66 -11.65
N ILE A 39 -2.18 -4.78 -11.08
CA ILE A 39 -2.00 -3.41 -11.59
C ILE A 39 -1.50 -3.43 -13.04
N LYS A 40 -0.47 -4.21 -13.36
CA LYS A 40 0.05 -4.32 -14.72
C LYS A 40 -0.99 -4.84 -15.72
N MET A 41 -1.88 -5.75 -15.28
CA MET A 41 -3.01 -6.19 -16.12
C MET A 41 -4.04 -5.08 -16.31
N LEU A 42 -4.35 -4.33 -15.26
CA LEU A 42 -5.27 -3.18 -15.34
C LEU A 42 -4.76 -2.10 -16.30
N LEU A 43 -3.46 -1.83 -16.28
CA LEU A 43 -2.79 -0.87 -17.16
C LEU A 43 -2.59 -1.39 -18.61
N GLY A 44 -2.89 -2.67 -18.85
CA GLY A 44 -2.73 -3.29 -20.16
C GLY A 44 -1.28 -3.71 -20.49
N GLU A 45 -0.35 -3.64 -19.53
CA GLU A 45 1.05 -4.06 -19.70
C GLU A 45 1.20 -5.59 -19.76
N VAL A 46 0.28 -6.30 -19.08
CA VAL A 46 0.25 -7.76 -19.03
C VAL A 46 -1.15 -8.23 -19.43
N ALA A 47 -1.26 -9.12 -20.39
CA ALA A 47 -2.54 -9.70 -20.76
C ALA A 47 -3.02 -10.71 -19.70
N PRO A 48 -4.32 -10.73 -19.34
CA PRO A 48 -4.87 -11.82 -18.55
C PRO A 48 -4.91 -13.12 -19.36
N ASP A 49 -4.85 -14.28 -18.70
CA ASP A 49 -4.97 -15.58 -19.38
C ASP A 49 -6.43 -15.88 -19.74
N GLU A 50 -7.36 -15.45 -18.89
CA GLU A 50 -8.80 -15.57 -19.12
C GLU A 50 -9.53 -14.29 -18.65
N GLY A 51 -10.58 -13.96 -19.38
CA GLY A 51 -11.34 -12.74 -19.10
C GLY A 51 -10.76 -11.51 -19.80
N ARG A 52 -11.24 -10.35 -19.43
CA ARG A 52 -10.82 -9.07 -20.02
C ARG A 52 -10.99 -7.92 -19.03
N PHE A 53 -10.17 -6.91 -19.16
CA PHE A 53 -10.45 -5.59 -18.61
C PHE A 53 -11.14 -4.75 -19.67
N VAL A 54 -12.21 -4.08 -19.27
CA VAL A 54 -12.91 -3.12 -20.13
C VAL A 54 -12.62 -1.73 -19.58
N VAL A 55 -11.84 -0.96 -20.32
CA VAL A 55 -11.46 0.40 -19.96
C VAL A 55 -12.22 1.35 -20.85
N GLY A 56 -12.90 2.35 -20.25
CA GLY A 56 -13.60 3.37 -21.00
C GLY A 56 -12.65 4.25 -21.82
N GLU A 57 -13.08 4.71 -22.99
CA GLU A 57 -12.25 5.54 -23.89
C GLU A 57 -11.76 6.86 -23.25
N THR A 58 -12.50 7.37 -22.27
CA THR A 58 -12.16 8.61 -21.57
C THR A 58 -11.21 8.43 -20.40
N VAL A 59 -10.87 7.18 -20.04
CA VAL A 59 -9.98 6.88 -18.91
C VAL A 59 -8.55 7.25 -19.28
N ARG A 60 -7.94 8.09 -18.45
CA ARG A 60 -6.54 8.48 -18.52
C ARG A 60 -5.84 8.02 -17.26
N PHE A 61 -5.04 6.97 -17.37
CA PHE A 61 -4.27 6.45 -16.25
C PHE A 61 -3.08 7.34 -15.90
N GLY A 62 -2.92 7.61 -14.60
CA GLY A 62 -1.68 8.06 -14.01
C GLY A 62 -1.12 6.94 -13.14
N TYR A 63 0.04 6.42 -13.48
CA TYR A 63 0.66 5.34 -12.72
C TYR A 63 1.94 5.80 -12.04
N PHE A 64 1.94 5.74 -10.72
CA PHE A 64 3.09 5.97 -9.88
C PHE A 64 3.62 4.63 -9.40
N SER A 65 4.67 4.13 -10.06
CA SER A 65 5.24 2.80 -9.79
C SER A 65 6.26 2.84 -8.66
N GLN A 66 6.47 1.69 -8.02
CA GLN A 66 7.51 1.51 -7.04
C GLN A 66 8.93 1.70 -7.64
N GLU A 67 9.14 1.28 -8.88
CA GLU A 67 10.43 1.38 -9.57
C GLU A 67 10.84 2.83 -9.90
N GLY A 68 9.88 3.75 -9.92
CA GLY A 68 10.11 5.15 -10.26
C GLY A 68 10.33 5.39 -11.75
N LEU A 69 10.63 6.64 -12.10
CA LEU A 69 10.93 7.07 -13.46
C LEU A 69 12.38 7.56 -13.55
N LYS A 70 13.04 7.21 -14.64
CA LYS A 70 14.37 7.74 -14.97
C LYS A 70 14.20 9.06 -15.69
N PHE A 71 14.57 10.13 -15.03
CA PHE A 71 14.60 11.47 -15.64
C PHE A 71 15.92 11.76 -16.35
N GLU A 72 15.86 12.62 -17.33
CA GLU A 72 17.04 13.20 -17.93
C GLU A 72 17.76 14.10 -16.93
N GLN A 73 18.96 13.69 -16.54
CA GLN A 73 19.71 14.33 -15.46
C GLN A 73 20.16 15.76 -15.77
N SER A 74 20.27 16.09 -17.05
CA SER A 74 20.69 17.39 -17.57
C SER A 74 19.59 18.45 -17.61
N LYS A 75 18.32 18.05 -17.42
CA LYS A 75 17.18 18.97 -17.39
C LYS A 75 16.98 19.59 -16.01
N LYS A 76 16.37 20.77 -15.98
CA LYS A 76 15.90 21.39 -14.75
C LYS A 76 14.58 20.73 -14.29
N VAL A 77 14.33 20.82 -13.00
CA VAL A 77 13.10 20.28 -12.39
C VAL A 77 11.85 20.84 -13.05
N ILE A 78 11.81 22.16 -13.25
CA ILE A 78 10.67 22.84 -13.88
C ILE A 78 10.47 22.38 -15.33
N ASP A 79 11.56 22.22 -16.09
CA ASP A 79 11.50 21.83 -17.50
C ASP A 79 10.88 20.44 -17.66
N ILE A 80 11.18 19.50 -16.73
CA ILE A 80 10.57 18.14 -16.73
C ILE A 80 9.05 18.23 -16.65
N ILE A 81 8.52 19.14 -15.85
CA ILE A 81 7.07 19.26 -15.64
C ILE A 81 6.41 20.04 -16.77
N THR A 82 7.04 21.13 -17.24
CA THR A 82 6.51 21.92 -18.37
C THR A 82 6.54 21.17 -19.70
N ASP A 83 7.50 20.26 -19.89
CA ASP A 83 7.51 19.36 -21.07
C ASP A 83 6.27 18.45 -21.15
N ILE A 84 5.60 18.22 -20.01
CA ILE A 84 4.40 17.38 -19.93
C ILE A 84 3.16 18.23 -20.23
N ALA A 85 3.00 19.34 -19.51
CA ALA A 85 1.92 20.31 -19.67
C ALA A 85 2.26 21.63 -18.98
N ASP A 86 1.62 22.72 -19.40
CA ASP A 86 1.79 24.04 -18.76
C ASP A 86 1.00 24.13 -17.46
N ASP A 87 -0.17 23.48 -17.38
CA ASP A 87 -1.05 23.48 -16.21
C ASP A 87 -1.85 22.17 -16.07
N ILE A 88 -2.41 21.96 -14.87
CA ILE A 88 -3.36 20.89 -14.58
C ILE A 88 -4.67 21.47 -14.07
N SER A 89 -5.78 20.78 -14.35
CA SER A 89 -7.08 21.08 -13.79
C SER A 89 -7.33 20.27 -12.53
N LEU A 90 -7.63 20.94 -11.41
CA LEU A 90 -7.96 20.31 -10.12
C LEU A 90 -9.46 20.02 -9.97
N GLY A 91 -10.26 20.14 -11.00
CA GLY A 91 -11.71 20.22 -10.86
C GLY A 91 -12.14 21.62 -10.37
N ASN A 92 -13.46 21.83 -10.22
CA ASN A 92 -14.02 23.12 -9.76
C ASN A 92 -13.51 24.36 -10.53
N GLY A 93 -12.98 24.18 -11.75
CA GLY A 93 -12.44 25.27 -12.58
C GLY A 93 -11.11 25.86 -12.09
N ARG A 94 -10.49 25.27 -11.08
CA ARG A 94 -9.15 25.68 -10.62
C ARG A 94 -8.05 25.01 -11.44
N HIS A 95 -7.06 25.78 -11.83
CA HIS A 95 -5.89 25.33 -12.56
C HIS A 95 -4.64 25.62 -11.73
N LEU A 96 -3.67 24.72 -11.75
CA LEU A 96 -2.33 24.93 -11.20
C LEU A 96 -1.32 24.90 -12.34
N SER A 97 -0.50 25.92 -12.44
CA SER A 97 0.64 25.88 -13.33
C SER A 97 1.69 24.87 -12.84
N ALA A 98 2.60 24.46 -13.72
CA ALA A 98 3.72 23.57 -13.39
C ALA A 98 4.50 24.05 -12.15
N SER A 99 4.81 25.36 -12.08
CA SER A 99 5.52 25.94 -10.94
C SER A 99 4.69 25.89 -9.64
N GLN A 100 3.38 26.17 -9.72
CA GLN A 100 2.48 26.09 -8.57
C GLN A 100 2.32 24.66 -8.06
N LEU A 101 2.23 23.66 -8.96
CA LEU A 101 2.20 22.25 -8.58
C LEU A 101 3.48 21.85 -7.85
N LEU A 102 4.65 22.24 -8.38
CA LEU A 102 5.92 21.97 -7.73
C LEU A 102 6.02 22.65 -6.35
N GLN A 103 5.54 23.90 -6.21
CA GLN A 103 5.50 24.60 -4.92
C GLN A 103 4.56 23.89 -3.94
N HIS A 104 3.43 23.41 -4.40
CA HIS A 104 2.50 22.63 -3.58
C HIS A 104 3.17 21.39 -3.00
N PHE A 105 4.03 20.71 -3.77
CA PHE A 105 4.87 19.60 -3.34
C PHE A 105 6.24 20.03 -2.77
N LEU A 106 6.34 21.25 -2.24
CA LEU A 106 7.48 21.76 -1.48
C LEU A 106 8.78 21.94 -2.29
N PHE A 107 8.71 22.09 -3.60
CA PHE A 107 9.86 22.56 -4.36
C PHE A 107 9.94 24.09 -4.31
N THR A 108 10.97 24.60 -3.64
CA THR A 108 11.21 26.05 -3.62
C THR A 108 11.50 26.58 -5.03
N PRO A 109 11.27 27.89 -5.32
CA PRO A 109 11.58 28.48 -6.63
C PRO A 109 13.02 28.21 -7.07
N GLU A 110 13.97 28.19 -6.12
CA GLU A 110 15.38 27.89 -6.42
C GLU A 110 15.56 26.42 -6.83
N GLN A 111 14.92 25.49 -6.11
CA GLN A 111 14.96 24.06 -6.39
C GLN A 111 14.33 23.73 -7.75
N GLN A 112 13.29 24.45 -8.16
CA GLN A 112 12.64 24.26 -9.47
C GLN A 112 13.60 24.54 -10.63
N HIS A 113 14.55 25.46 -10.45
CA HIS A 113 15.56 25.78 -11.44
C HIS A 113 16.85 24.98 -11.33
N ASN A 114 16.95 24.09 -10.31
CA ASN A 114 18.07 23.17 -10.18
C ASN A 114 17.96 22.02 -11.18
N TYR A 115 19.11 21.44 -11.52
CA TYR A 115 19.17 20.25 -12.36
C TYR A 115 18.77 18.99 -11.59
N VAL A 116 18.15 18.04 -12.28
CA VAL A 116 17.66 16.78 -11.70
C VAL A 116 18.76 15.98 -11.01
N TYR A 117 20.01 16.00 -11.52
CA TYR A 117 21.12 15.27 -10.89
C TYR A 117 21.47 15.76 -9.47
N LYS A 118 21.07 16.99 -9.11
CA LYS A 118 21.30 17.57 -7.76
C LYS A 118 20.25 17.15 -6.73
N LEU A 119 19.14 16.55 -7.18
CA LEU A 119 18.06 16.15 -6.30
C LEU A 119 18.44 14.92 -5.47
N SER A 120 18.02 14.91 -4.21
CA SER A 120 18.01 13.72 -3.33
C SER A 120 17.06 12.64 -3.87
N GLY A 121 17.13 11.44 -3.31
CA GLY A 121 16.22 10.35 -3.65
C GLY A 121 14.75 10.71 -3.43
N GLY A 122 14.42 11.25 -2.25
CA GLY A 122 13.07 11.69 -1.92
C GLY A 122 12.56 12.82 -2.81
N GLU A 123 13.40 13.81 -3.15
CA GLU A 123 13.03 14.87 -4.09
C GLU A 123 12.77 14.33 -5.51
N ARG A 124 13.55 13.36 -5.96
CA ARG A 124 13.27 12.68 -7.25
C ARG A 124 11.95 11.91 -7.21
N ARG A 125 11.62 11.29 -6.08
CA ARG A 125 10.36 10.59 -5.88
C ARG A 125 9.19 11.58 -5.93
N LYS A 126 9.31 12.75 -5.27
CA LYS A 126 8.34 13.86 -5.35
C LYS A 126 8.18 14.39 -6.79
N LEU A 127 9.29 14.60 -7.48
CA LEU A 127 9.26 15.04 -8.89
C LEU A 127 8.55 14.01 -9.77
N TYR A 128 8.78 12.72 -9.54
CA TYR A 128 8.07 11.66 -10.25
C TYR A 128 6.56 11.74 -10.01
N LEU A 129 6.13 11.91 -8.75
CA LEU A 129 4.72 12.10 -8.44
C LEU A 129 4.15 13.31 -9.18
N CYS A 130 4.80 14.49 -9.10
CA CYS A 130 4.37 15.68 -9.82
C CYS A 130 4.26 15.43 -11.34
N SER A 131 5.19 14.67 -11.93
CA SER A 131 5.14 14.33 -13.35
C SER A 131 3.97 13.42 -13.74
N VAL A 132 3.56 12.53 -12.85
CA VAL A 132 2.37 11.70 -13.03
C VAL A 132 1.10 12.54 -12.95
N LEU A 133 0.99 13.40 -11.94
CA LEU A 133 -0.16 14.28 -11.74
C LEU A 133 -0.32 15.29 -12.87
N MET A 134 0.80 15.82 -13.39
CA MET A 134 0.80 16.82 -14.48
C MET A 134 0.20 16.28 -15.78
N ARG A 135 0.14 14.97 -15.99
CA ARG A 135 -0.57 14.34 -17.11
C ARG A 135 -2.09 14.47 -17.02
N ASN A 136 -2.58 15.09 -15.98
CA ASN A 136 -4.00 15.26 -15.68
C ASN A 136 -4.82 13.96 -15.80
N PRO A 137 -4.42 12.90 -15.04
CA PRO A 137 -5.15 11.64 -15.04
C PRO A 137 -6.54 11.81 -14.42
N ASN A 138 -7.48 10.94 -14.78
CA ASN A 138 -8.76 10.78 -14.09
C ASN A 138 -8.90 9.39 -13.43
N PHE A 139 -7.85 8.58 -13.57
CA PHE A 139 -7.70 7.30 -12.88
C PHE A 139 -6.25 7.18 -12.41
N LEU A 140 -6.03 7.32 -11.09
CA LEU A 140 -4.70 7.34 -10.50
C LEU A 140 -4.40 6.00 -9.82
N VAL A 141 -3.26 5.42 -10.14
CA VAL A 141 -2.75 4.19 -9.52
C VAL A 141 -1.45 4.53 -8.81
N LEU A 142 -1.42 4.34 -7.50
CA LEU A 142 -0.27 4.61 -6.65
C LEU A 142 0.24 3.29 -6.05
N ASP A 143 1.44 2.87 -6.46
CA ASP A 143 2.09 1.66 -5.96
C ASP A 143 3.19 2.03 -4.98
N GLU A 144 2.95 1.78 -3.68
CA GLU A 144 3.79 2.15 -2.54
C GLU A 144 4.22 3.63 -2.55
N PRO A 145 3.26 4.59 -2.56
CA PRO A 145 3.60 6.00 -2.61
C PRO A 145 4.27 6.51 -1.32
N THR A 146 4.07 5.80 -0.22
CA THR A 146 4.60 6.18 1.10
C THR A 146 6.10 5.90 1.26
N ASN A 147 6.66 5.03 0.42
CA ASN A 147 8.09 4.74 0.44
C ASN A 147 8.91 5.94 -0.05
N ASP A 148 9.96 6.27 0.68
CA ASP A 148 10.91 7.36 0.37
C ASP A 148 10.30 8.77 0.33
N MET A 149 9.09 8.98 0.90
CA MET A 149 8.49 10.29 1.07
C MET A 149 8.52 10.76 2.52
N ASP A 150 8.77 12.05 2.72
CA ASP A 150 8.66 12.67 4.04
C ASP A 150 7.17 12.86 4.44
N ILE A 151 6.93 12.96 5.76
CA ILE A 151 5.58 13.04 6.34
C ILE A 151 4.81 14.25 5.78
N VAL A 152 5.47 15.38 5.58
CA VAL A 152 4.82 16.60 5.09
C VAL A 152 4.36 16.41 3.64
N THR A 153 5.20 15.78 2.81
CA THR A 153 4.83 15.43 1.43
C THR A 153 3.66 14.44 1.38
N LEU A 154 3.62 13.48 2.32
CA LEU A 154 2.49 12.54 2.42
C LEU A 154 1.19 13.25 2.80
N GLN A 155 1.22 14.20 3.74
CA GLN A 155 0.05 15.01 4.09
C GLN A 155 -0.48 15.82 2.90
N ILE A 156 0.43 16.43 2.12
CA ILE A 156 0.06 17.15 0.90
C ILE A 156 -0.58 16.19 -0.13
N LEU A 157 -0.03 14.99 -0.27
CA LEU A 157 -0.60 13.96 -1.15
C LEU A 157 -1.98 13.52 -0.67
N GLU A 158 -2.18 13.30 0.62
CA GLU A 158 -3.49 12.97 1.22
C GLU A 158 -4.53 14.05 0.91
N GLU A 159 -4.19 15.33 1.13
CA GLU A 159 -5.06 16.47 0.81
C GLU A 159 -5.40 16.53 -0.68
N TYR A 160 -4.39 16.35 -1.54
CA TYR A 160 -4.61 16.30 -2.99
C TYR A 160 -5.54 15.16 -3.39
N LEU A 161 -5.35 13.96 -2.83
CA LEU A 161 -6.18 12.80 -3.12
C LEU A 161 -7.60 12.92 -2.56
N ALA A 162 -7.80 13.64 -1.45
CA ALA A 162 -9.14 13.90 -0.92
C ALA A 162 -10.01 14.66 -1.93
N ASP A 163 -9.45 15.67 -2.58
CA ASP A 163 -10.12 16.52 -3.57
C ASP A 163 -10.01 16.01 -5.02
N PHE A 164 -9.31 14.90 -5.24
CA PHE A 164 -9.05 14.39 -6.59
C PHE A 164 -10.35 13.98 -7.29
N PRO A 165 -10.67 14.58 -8.46
CA PRO A 165 -11.93 14.35 -9.16
C PRO A 165 -11.89 13.11 -10.06
N GLY A 166 -11.37 11.99 -9.57
CA GLY A 166 -11.19 10.75 -10.32
C GLY A 166 -11.17 9.53 -9.42
N CYS A 167 -10.96 8.37 -10.04
CA CYS A 167 -10.75 7.13 -9.31
C CYS A 167 -9.31 7.01 -8.83
N VAL A 168 -9.11 6.45 -7.66
CA VAL A 168 -7.79 6.22 -7.08
C VAL A 168 -7.66 4.76 -6.67
N ILE A 169 -6.57 4.13 -7.08
CA ILE A 169 -6.14 2.84 -6.54
C ILE A 169 -4.82 3.07 -5.80
N VAL A 170 -4.77 2.64 -4.56
CA VAL A 170 -3.57 2.71 -3.72
C VAL A 170 -3.15 1.32 -3.28
N VAL A 171 -1.88 0.99 -3.48
CA VAL A 171 -1.21 -0.12 -2.80
C VAL A 171 -0.28 0.49 -1.79
N SER A 172 -0.49 0.23 -0.52
CA SER A 172 0.41 0.67 0.55
C SER A 172 0.34 -0.25 1.76
N HIS A 173 1.43 -0.31 2.49
CA HIS A 173 1.51 -0.94 3.81
C HIS A 173 1.28 0.06 4.95
N ASP A 174 1.21 1.35 4.64
CA ASP A 174 0.93 2.42 5.62
C ASP A 174 -0.56 2.48 5.92
N ARG A 175 -0.92 2.13 7.15
CA ARG A 175 -2.32 2.07 7.63
C ARG A 175 -2.95 3.45 7.70
N TYR A 176 -2.20 4.44 8.17
CA TYR A 176 -2.73 5.80 8.36
C TYR A 176 -3.04 6.44 7.02
N PHE A 177 -2.13 6.27 6.06
CA PHE A 177 -2.35 6.73 4.69
C PHE A 177 -3.57 6.05 4.05
N MET A 178 -3.67 4.72 4.20
CA MET A 178 -4.81 3.96 3.67
C MET A 178 -6.14 4.41 4.29
N ASP A 179 -6.21 4.54 5.62
CA ASP A 179 -7.45 4.94 6.30
C ASP A 179 -7.93 6.34 5.95
N LYS A 180 -7.02 7.25 5.57
CA LYS A 180 -7.37 8.60 5.13
C LYS A 180 -7.79 8.69 3.67
N VAL A 181 -7.21 7.85 2.82
CA VAL A 181 -7.36 7.97 1.36
C VAL A 181 -8.43 7.05 0.81
N VAL A 182 -8.58 5.83 1.38
CA VAL A 182 -9.44 4.80 0.79
C VAL A 182 -10.66 4.50 1.65
N ASP A 183 -11.77 4.23 0.99
CA ASP A 183 -13.05 3.85 1.59
C ASP A 183 -13.47 2.42 1.23
N HIS A 184 -12.65 1.74 0.41
CA HIS A 184 -12.91 0.41 -0.12
C HIS A 184 -11.61 -0.38 -0.30
N LEU A 185 -11.60 -1.69 -0.01
CA LEU A 185 -10.42 -2.52 -0.09
C LEU A 185 -10.62 -3.75 -0.97
N LEU A 186 -9.64 -4.04 -1.82
CA LEU A 186 -9.44 -5.35 -2.43
C LEU A 186 -8.33 -6.10 -1.67
N VAL A 187 -8.71 -7.14 -0.97
CA VAL A 187 -7.82 -7.92 -0.13
C VAL A 187 -7.32 -9.15 -0.88
N PHE A 188 -6.03 -9.18 -1.16
CA PHE A 188 -5.35 -10.27 -1.83
C PHE A 188 -4.87 -11.30 -0.80
N LYS A 189 -5.60 -12.40 -0.66
CA LYS A 189 -5.30 -13.48 0.30
C LYS A 189 -4.27 -14.48 -0.21
N GLY A 190 -3.84 -14.35 -1.45
CA GLY A 190 -2.97 -15.32 -2.13
C GLY A 190 -3.75 -16.40 -2.89
N GLN A 191 -3.03 -17.21 -3.69
CA GLN A 191 -3.59 -18.25 -4.55
C GLN A 191 -4.74 -17.80 -5.47
N GLY A 192 -4.77 -16.50 -5.78
CA GLY A 192 -5.79 -15.89 -6.64
C GLY A 192 -7.09 -15.54 -5.93
N ASP A 193 -7.19 -15.72 -4.62
CA ASP A 193 -8.35 -15.29 -3.84
C ASP A 193 -8.27 -13.80 -3.55
N ILE A 194 -9.26 -13.05 -4.05
CA ILE A 194 -9.38 -11.61 -3.85
C ILE A 194 -10.73 -11.35 -3.22
N GLN A 195 -10.70 -10.80 -2.02
CA GLN A 195 -11.90 -10.42 -1.30
C GLN A 195 -12.15 -8.93 -1.44
N ASP A 196 -13.36 -8.60 -1.82
CA ASP A 196 -13.89 -7.25 -1.78
C ASP A 196 -14.37 -6.92 -0.36
N PHE A 197 -13.93 -5.78 0.18
CA PHE A 197 -14.32 -5.32 1.51
C PHE A 197 -14.73 -3.84 1.46
N PRO A 198 -16.02 -3.54 1.67
CA PRO A 198 -16.52 -2.17 1.71
C PRO A 198 -16.16 -1.53 3.06
N GLY A 199 -15.07 -0.77 3.11
CA GLY A 199 -14.58 -0.09 4.30
C GLY A 199 -13.09 0.22 4.23
N ASN A 200 -12.60 0.95 5.23
CA ASN A 200 -11.21 1.32 5.34
C ASN A 200 -10.35 0.18 5.96
N TYR A 201 -9.04 0.40 6.04
CA TYR A 201 -8.10 -0.60 6.52
C TYR A 201 -8.32 -1.00 7.99
N THR A 202 -8.60 -0.04 8.86
CA THR A 202 -8.89 -0.30 10.29
C THR A 202 -10.16 -1.14 10.46
N GLN A 203 -11.21 -0.86 9.69
CA GLN A 203 -12.45 -1.65 9.71
C GLN A 203 -12.22 -3.07 9.22
N TYR A 204 -11.41 -3.24 8.15
CA TYR A 204 -11.04 -4.55 7.66
C TYR A 204 -10.29 -5.37 8.72
N ARG A 205 -9.31 -4.78 9.41
CA ARG A 205 -8.58 -5.48 10.49
C ARG A 205 -9.51 -5.93 11.60
N ALA A 206 -10.34 -5.04 12.12
CA ALA A 206 -11.31 -5.40 13.17
C ALA A 206 -12.28 -6.51 12.73
N TRP A 207 -12.67 -6.52 11.45
CA TRP A 207 -13.49 -7.58 10.88
C TRP A 207 -12.71 -8.90 10.76
N ALA A 208 -11.47 -8.87 10.27
CA ALA A 208 -10.63 -10.04 10.12
C ALA A 208 -10.31 -10.71 11.47
N GLU A 209 -10.02 -9.92 12.51
CA GLU A 209 -9.79 -10.39 13.88
C GLU A 209 -11.03 -11.12 14.44
N ARG A 210 -12.23 -10.55 14.28
CA ARG A 210 -13.50 -11.20 14.71
C ARG A 210 -13.74 -12.51 13.98
N GLN A 211 -13.45 -12.58 12.68
CA GLN A 211 -13.59 -13.82 11.91
C GLN A 211 -12.64 -14.93 12.37
N GLN A 212 -11.46 -14.57 12.88
CA GLN A 212 -10.52 -15.53 13.47
C GLN A 212 -10.99 -16.01 14.85
N GLU A 213 -11.53 -15.13 15.68
CA GLU A 213 -12.13 -15.48 16.97
C GLU A 213 -13.33 -16.44 16.82
N ASP A 214 -14.22 -16.18 15.86
CA ASP A 214 -15.38 -17.04 15.59
C ASP A 214 -14.99 -18.43 15.08
N LYS A 215 -13.91 -18.55 14.32
CA LYS A 215 -13.38 -19.85 13.88
C LYS A 215 -12.75 -20.66 15.01
N ASN A 216 -12.21 -19.98 16.02
CA ASN A 216 -11.61 -20.63 17.19
C ASN A 216 -12.64 -21.03 18.26
N THR A 217 -13.84 -20.44 18.25
CA THR A 217 -14.92 -20.70 19.22
C THR A 217 -15.98 -21.71 18.75
N ALA A 218 -15.89 -22.21 17.49
CA ALA A 218 -16.82 -23.25 17.03
C ALA A 218 -16.64 -24.57 17.82
N PRO A 219 -17.67 -25.10 18.45
CA PRO A 219 -17.57 -26.32 19.28
C PRO A 219 -17.22 -27.54 18.40
N LYS A 220 -16.10 -28.19 18.72
CA LYS A 220 -15.75 -29.49 18.17
C LYS A 220 -16.84 -30.50 18.62
N ASN A 221 -17.73 -30.84 17.71
CA ASN A 221 -18.63 -31.95 17.93
C ASN A 221 -17.84 -33.27 17.95
N ASP A 222 -17.68 -33.80 19.16
CA ASP A 222 -17.27 -35.17 19.38
C ASP A 222 -18.35 -36.13 18.83
N SER A 223 -18.00 -36.86 17.81
CA SER A 223 -18.66 -38.12 17.51
C SER A 223 -17.60 -39.21 17.38
N ARG A 224 -17.42 -39.92 18.52
CA ARG A 224 -16.76 -41.23 18.58
C ARG A 224 -17.53 -42.24 17.73
N THR A 225 -16.85 -42.92 16.81
CA THR A 225 -17.02 -44.39 16.67
C THR A 225 -15.74 -45.02 16.10
N LYS A 226 -15.31 -46.06 16.79
CA LYS A 226 -14.24 -47.03 16.53
C LYS A 226 -14.59 -47.89 15.27
N THR A 227 -13.74 -48.51 14.50
CA THR A 227 -12.49 -49.28 14.59
C THR A 227 -12.12 -49.84 13.19
N PRO A 228 -11.16 -50.73 13.02
CA PRO A 228 -9.94 -50.45 12.29
C PRO A 228 -9.78 -51.34 11.03
N ALA A 229 -8.81 -51.10 10.26
CA ALA A 229 -7.94 -52.03 9.56
C ALA A 229 -7.58 -51.65 8.09
N ASP A 230 -6.30 -51.60 7.91
CA ASP A 230 -5.50 -52.05 6.78
C ASP A 230 -5.37 -51.25 5.49
N ARG A 231 -4.09 -50.92 5.28
CA ARG A 231 -3.22 -50.98 4.10
C ARG A 231 -2.89 -49.72 3.31
N LYS A 232 -1.64 -49.38 3.60
CA LYS A 232 -0.51 -49.14 2.67
C LYS A 232 -0.64 -48.11 1.54
N SER A 233 0.29 -47.15 1.65
CA SER A 233 1.13 -46.58 0.61
C SER A 233 0.44 -45.70 -0.44
N GLU A 234 0.71 -44.40 -0.32
CA GLU A 234 1.48 -43.70 -1.35
C GLU A 234 1.84 -42.29 -0.89
N THR A 235 3.10 -41.99 -0.99
CA THR A 235 3.75 -40.73 -0.69
C THR A 235 3.24 -39.62 -1.61
N ALA A 236 2.62 -38.60 -1.03
CA ALA A 236 2.53 -37.29 -1.64
C ALA A 236 2.64 -36.23 -0.55
N ASN A 237 3.58 -35.37 -0.71
CA ASN A 237 4.08 -34.27 0.08
C ASN A 237 2.95 -33.37 0.61
N MET A 238 2.43 -33.66 1.81
CA MET A 238 1.62 -32.77 2.60
C MET A 238 2.57 -32.00 3.52
N GLN A 239 2.72 -30.71 3.28
CA GLN A 239 3.27 -29.80 4.28
C GLN A 239 2.41 -29.93 5.54
N VAL A 240 2.99 -30.59 6.54
CA VAL A 240 2.43 -30.73 7.87
C VAL A 240 2.34 -29.33 8.47
N LYS A 241 1.16 -28.80 8.66
CA LYS A 241 0.93 -27.59 9.50
C LYS A 241 1.56 -27.86 10.87
N ARG A 242 2.65 -27.18 11.15
CA ARG A 242 3.39 -27.28 12.40
C ARG A 242 2.58 -26.56 13.46
N LYS A 243 2.13 -27.24 14.50
CA LYS A 243 1.47 -26.62 15.66
C LYS A 243 2.45 -25.69 16.35
N MET A 244 2.03 -24.48 16.60
CA MET A 244 2.77 -23.47 17.33
C MET A 244 3.22 -23.98 18.70
N THR A 245 4.49 -23.80 19.03
CA THR A 245 5.02 -24.21 20.33
C THR A 245 4.62 -23.19 21.39
N TYR A 246 4.56 -23.60 22.66
CA TYR A 246 4.27 -22.70 23.79
C TYR A 246 5.20 -21.48 23.86
N LYS A 247 6.45 -21.62 23.40
CA LYS A 247 7.41 -20.52 23.31
C LYS A 247 7.03 -19.52 22.23
N GLU A 248 6.61 -20.00 21.05
CA GLU A 248 6.21 -19.17 19.94
C GLU A 248 4.91 -18.39 20.26
N LYS A 249 3.98 -19.01 20.98
CA LYS A 249 2.76 -18.33 21.44
C LYS A 249 3.06 -17.19 22.41
N ARG A 250 3.99 -17.42 23.35
CA ARG A 250 4.41 -16.39 24.30
C ARG A 250 5.20 -15.26 23.61
N GLU A 251 5.99 -15.60 22.58
CA GLU A 251 6.70 -14.62 21.75
C GLU A 251 5.70 -13.75 20.97
N LEU A 252 4.63 -14.35 20.42
CA LEU A 252 3.57 -13.63 19.71
C LEU A 252 2.83 -12.66 20.65
N GLU A 253 2.41 -13.09 21.82
CA GLU A 253 1.77 -12.21 22.83
C GLU A 253 2.69 -11.06 23.28
N GLN A 254 4.01 -11.31 23.33
CA GLN A 254 4.98 -10.26 23.68
C GLN A 254 5.17 -9.28 22.53
N LEU A 255 5.24 -9.76 21.27
CA LEU A 255 5.34 -8.93 20.07
C LEU A 255 4.12 -8.02 19.92
N GLU A 256 2.92 -8.51 20.21
CA GLU A 256 1.69 -7.70 20.17
C GLU A 256 1.74 -6.53 21.16
N LYS A 257 2.23 -6.77 22.37
CA LYS A 257 2.40 -5.71 23.38
C LYS A 257 3.47 -4.71 22.97
N ASP A 258 4.58 -5.20 22.45
CA ASP A 258 5.68 -4.36 22.01
C ASP A 258 5.29 -3.49 20.80
N ILE A 259 4.56 -4.06 19.84
CA ILE A 259 4.03 -3.32 18.68
C ILE A 259 3.07 -2.23 19.16
N ALA A 260 2.12 -2.54 20.04
CA ALA A 260 1.19 -1.56 20.58
C ALA A 260 1.90 -0.40 21.31
N GLN A 261 2.97 -0.70 22.06
CA GLN A 261 3.76 0.34 22.74
C GLN A 261 4.54 1.22 21.75
N LEU A 262 5.12 0.62 20.72
CA LEU A 262 5.84 1.36 19.69
C LEU A 262 4.89 2.22 18.83
N GLU A 263 3.69 1.75 18.54
CA GLU A 263 2.64 2.53 17.86
C GLU A 263 2.20 3.74 18.69
N GLU A 264 2.07 3.58 20.02
CA GLU A 264 1.76 4.68 20.92
C GLU A 264 2.93 5.67 21.04
N GLU A 265 4.19 5.18 21.11
CA GLU A 265 5.39 6.02 21.09
C GLU A 265 5.49 6.81 19.78
N GLN A 266 5.23 6.16 18.64
CA GLN A 266 5.21 6.81 17.33
C GLN A 266 4.19 7.97 17.31
N ARG A 267 2.96 7.72 17.76
CA ARG A 267 1.91 8.72 17.81
C ARG A 267 2.31 9.92 18.68
N ASN A 268 2.86 9.65 19.87
CA ASN A 268 3.28 10.71 20.80
C ASN A 268 4.42 11.57 20.20
N ILE A 269 5.36 10.95 19.48
CA ILE A 269 6.45 11.66 18.79
C ILE A 269 5.88 12.49 17.62
N GLU A 270 4.98 11.95 16.84
CA GLU A 270 4.34 12.65 15.72
C GLU A 270 3.49 13.83 16.21
N GLU A 271 2.70 13.66 17.28
CA GLU A 271 1.96 14.76 17.91
C GLU A 271 2.89 15.85 18.46
N ALA A 272 4.00 15.45 19.09
CA ALA A 272 4.98 16.41 19.60
C ALA A 272 5.70 17.16 18.46
N LEU A 273 5.97 16.53 17.33
CA LEU A 273 6.56 17.17 16.16
C LEU A 273 5.57 18.10 15.43
N CYS A 274 4.26 17.83 15.50
CA CYS A 274 3.20 18.71 14.96
C CYS A 274 2.91 19.91 15.88
N GLY A 275 3.33 19.86 17.15
CA GLY A 275 3.26 21.00 18.07
C GLY A 275 4.30 22.07 17.71
N ASN A 276 4.06 23.34 18.12
CA ASN A 276 4.96 24.47 17.88
C ASN A 276 6.30 24.33 18.67
N LEU A 277 7.12 23.35 18.31
CA LEU A 277 8.46 23.16 18.85
C LEU A 277 9.43 24.09 18.12
N THR A 278 10.00 25.06 18.83
CA THR A 278 11.03 26.00 18.32
C THR A 278 12.46 25.47 18.55
N ASP A 279 12.61 24.34 19.21
CA ASP A 279 13.91 23.80 19.63
C ASP A 279 14.42 22.77 18.59
N VAL A 280 15.41 23.17 17.78
CA VAL A 280 15.99 22.39 16.69
C VAL A 280 16.66 21.09 17.20
N GLU A 281 17.25 21.09 18.38
CA GLU A 281 17.92 19.87 18.93
C GLU A 281 16.88 18.82 19.31
N ARG A 282 15.75 19.23 19.89
CA ARG A 282 14.63 18.33 20.22
C ARG A 282 13.99 17.76 18.98
N ILE A 283 13.75 18.57 17.94
CA ILE A 283 13.20 18.13 16.66
C ILE A 283 14.11 17.07 16.02
N THR A 284 15.44 17.32 16.01
CA THR A 284 16.41 16.38 15.44
C THR A 284 16.44 15.04 16.21
N THR A 285 16.36 15.11 17.55
CA THR A 285 16.39 13.90 18.41
C THR A 285 15.10 13.09 18.23
N MET A 286 13.95 13.75 18.20
CA MET A 286 12.65 13.12 17.98
C MET A 286 12.52 12.51 16.57
N SER A 287 13.04 13.18 15.53
CA SER A 287 13.04 12.64 14.18
C SER A 287 13.92 11.40 14.05
N LYS A 288 15.08 11.36 14.72
CA LYS A 288 15.92 10.16 14.78
C LYS A 288 15.22 9.01 15.50
N ARG A 289 14.56 9.31 16.65
CA ARG A 289 13.82 8.28 17.39
C ARG A 289 12.64 7.76 16.59
N LEU A 290 11.92 8.63 15.85
CA LEU A 290 10.82 8.24 14.98
C LEU A 290 11.27 7.25 13.89
N ALA A 291 12.44 7.50 13.28
CA ALA A 291 13.01 6.59 12.28
C ALA A 291 13.33 5.21 12.89
N GLN A 292 13.90 5.19 14.12
CA GLN A 292 14.16 3.95 14.84
C GLN A 292 12.89 3.18 15.20
N VAL A 293 11.88 3.88 15.71
CA VAL A 293 10.59 3.27 16.06
C VAL A 293 9.92 2.65 14.83
N LYS A 294 9.99 3.30 13.67
CA LYS A 294 9.49 2.74 12.42
C LYS A 294 10.23 1.47 12.00
N GLU A 295 11.54 1.45 12.09
CA GLU A 295 12.36 0.26 11.79
C GLU A 295 12.10 -0.90 12.78
N GLU A 296 11.93 -0.59 14.07
CA GLU A 296 11.54 -1.56 15.09
C GLU A 296 10.14 -2.13 14.84
N LEU A 297 9.17 -1.28 14.44
CA LEU A 297 7.82 -1.70 14.06
C LEU A 297 7.82 -2.61 12.85
N ASP A 298 8.58 -2.28 11.81
CA ASP A 298 8.69 -3.13 10.61
C ASP A 298 9.29 -4.49 10.95
N THR A 299 10.37 -4.51 11.75
CA THR A 299 11.05 -5.76 12.13
C THR A 299 10.16 -6.64 12.99
N LYS A 300 9.51 -6.06 14.01
CA LYS A 300 8.61 -6.80 14.92
C LYS A 300 7.31 -7.19 14.22
N GLY A 301 6.80 -6.34 13.33
CA GLY A 301 5.63 -6.63 12.51
C GLY A 301 5.86 -7.80 11.55
N MET A 302 7.03 -7.88 10.90
CA MET A 302 7.40 -9.04 10.09
C MET A 302 7.48 -10.33 10.91
N ARG A 303 8.10 -10.27 12.10
CA ARG A 303 8.20 -11.43 12.97
C ARG A 303 6.85 -11.87 13.52
N TRP A 304 5.99 -10.92 13.87
CA TRP A 304 4.61 -11.19 14.27
C TRP A 304 3.82 -11.88 13.14
N LEU A 305 3.97 -11.43 11.89
CA LEU A 305 3.36 -12.07 10.72
C LEU A 305 3.82 -13.52 10.54
N GLU A 306 5.13 -13.79 10.64
CA GLU A 306 5.67 -15.14 10.54
C GLU A 306 5.06 -16.09 11.61
N LEU A 307 4.93 -15.60 12.85
CA LEU A 307 4.37 -16.39 13.93
C LEU A 307 2.85 -16.56 13.80
N SER A 308 2.13 -15.55 13.33
CA SER A 308 0.68 -15.64 13.12
C SER A 308 0.32 -16.59 11.97
N GLU A 309 1.19 -16.74 10.96
CA GLU A 309 1.02 -17.76 9.90
C GLU A 309 1.17 -19.20 10.42
N ILE A 310 1.93 -19.41 11.50
CA ILE A 310 2.08 -20.72 12.15
C ILE A 310 0.86 -21.04 13.02
N GLU A 311 0.17 -20.01 13.54
CA GLU A 311 -1.02 -20.17 14.37
C GLU A 311 -2.28 -20.47 13.53
N SER A 312 -2.33 -20.02 12.29
CA SER A 312 -3.44 -20.22 11.33
C SER A 312 -3.30 -21.55 10.58
#